data_cd1393cca0d9b2fe4979d237c041ba14
#
_entry.id   cd1393cca0d9b2fe4979d237c041ba14
#
_cell.length_a   1.000
_cell.length_b   1.000
_cell.length_c   1.000
_cell.angle_alpha   90.00
_cell.angle_beta   90.00
_cell.angle_gamma   90.00
#
_symmetry.space_group_name_H-M   'P 1'
#
loop_
_entity.id
_entity.type
_entity.pdbx_description
1 polymer ?
#
loop_
_entity_poly.entity_id
_entity_poly.type
_entity_poly.pdbx_seq_one_letter_code
_entity_poly.pdbx_strand_id
1 'polypeptide(L)'
;GKPGYQSPEYQNKSEKGPLPAGVYVARKKDFQEIDPVNQAIGWFGVGKWKGSTMSWGKSRVWLEPAKETNTYGRGGFSIHGGWEPGSAGCIDLTEQMDDFAKWFKNNGKDLILYVTY
;
A
#
# COMPACT_ATOMS: atom_id res chain seq x y z
N GLY A 1 5.62 7.19 -1.87
CA GLY A 1 5.70 8.56 -1.35
C GLY A 1 4.87 9.54 -2.17
N LYS A 2 4.48 10.61 -1.55
CA LYS A 2 3.76 11.68 -2.23
C LYS A 2 4.67 12.39 -3.24
N PRO A 3 4.11 13.01 -4.30
CA PRO A 3 4.92 13.76 -5.25
C PRO A 3 5.80 14.79 -4.53
N GLY A 4 7.07 14.87 -4.89
CA GLY A 4 8.06 15.72 -4.24
C GLY A 4 8.73 15.11 -2.99
N TYR A 5 8.24 13.97 -2.50
CA TYR A 5 8.76 13.29 -1.31
C TYR A 5 9.11 11.83 -1.57
N GLN A 6 9.41 11.48 -2.81
CA GLN A 6 9.68 10.10 -3.20
C GLN A 6 11.15 9.70 -3.10
N SER A 7 12.04 10.63 -2.78
CA SER A 7 13.47 10.35 -2.62
C SER A 7 13.75 9.65 -1.29
N PRO A 8 14.83 8.84 -1.22
CA PRO A 8 15.18 8.10 0.02
C PRO A 8 15.37 9.00 1.23
N GLU A 9 15.82 10.24 1.04
CA GLU A 9 16.04 11.20 2.11
C GLU A 9 14.77 11.55 2.89
N TYR A 10 13.59 11.28 2.31
CA TYR A 10 12.30 11.55 2.94
C TYR A 10 11.69 10.34 3.64
N GLN A 11 12.43 9.25 3.83
CA GLN A 11 11.92 8.04 4.46
C GLN A 11 11.34 8.27 5.86
N ASN A 12 11.81 9.27 6.57
CA ASN A 12 11.32 9.62 7.91
C ASN A 12 10.12 10.58 7.91
N LYS A 13 9.65 11.01 6.74
CA LYS A 13 8.54 11.95 6.64
C LYS A 13 7.22 11.21 6.70
N SER A 14 6.57 11.27 7.87
CA SER A 14 5.25 10.68 8.07
C SER A 14 4.24 11.24 7.08
N GLU A 15 3.40 10.39 6.52
CA GLU A 15 2.34 10.71 5.56
C GLU A 15 2.81 11.28 4.21
N LYS A 16 4.09 11.51 4.01
CA LYS A 16 4.61 12.11 2.77
C LYS A 16 5.72 11.29 2.13
N GLY A 17 6.61 10.72 2.93
CA GLY A 17 7.79 10.05 2.44
C GLY A 17 7.54 8.69 1.82
N PRO A 18 8.54 8.12 1.14
CA PRO A 18 8.43 6.79 0.55
C PRO A 18 8.42 5.71 1.63
N LEU A 19 8.13 4.48 1.21
CA LEU A 19 8.24 3.32 2.10
C LEU A 19 9.69 3.22 2.60
N PRO A 20 9.93 3.18 3.92
CA PRO A 20 11.30 3.06 4.42
C PRO A 20 11.99 1.79 3.92
N ALA A 21 13.29 1.89 3.66
CA ALA A 21 14.10 0.75 3.26
C ALA A 21 14.04 -0.35 4.33
N GLY A 22 14.03 -1.60 3.90
CA GLY A 22 13.98 -2.74 4.81
C GLY A 22 13.24 -3.92 4.24
N VAL A 23 12.78 -4.80 5.13
CA VAL A 23 12.09 -6.03 4.77
C VAL A 23 10.65 -5.98 5.28
N TYR A 24 9.73 -6.37 4.42
CA TYR A 24 8.29 -6.39 4.73
C TYR A 24 7.69 -7.72 4.31
N VAL A 25 6.61 -8.10 4.98
CA VAL A 25 5.83 -9.30 4.63
C VAL A 25 4.44 -8.86 4.20
N ALA A 26 4.04 -9.29 3.01
CA ALA A 26 2.67 -9.16 2.53
C ALA A 26 2.00 -10.52 2.73
N ARG A 27 1.10 -10.63 3.71
CA ARG A 27 0.46 -11.90 4.04
C ARG A 27 -0.82 -12.07 3.24
N LYS A 28 -1.05 -13.28 2.77
CA LYS A 28 -2.30 -13.63 2.07
C LYS A 28 -3.53 -13.25 2.88
N LYS A 29 -3.51 -13.48 4.18
CA LYS A 29 -4.64 -13.15 5.06
C LYS A 29 -4.94 -11.66 5.14
N ASP A 30 -3.98 -10.81 4.79
CA ASP A 30 -4.09 -9.35 4.84
C ASP A 30 -4.41 -8.74 3.48
N PHE A 31 -4.67 -9.58 2.48
CA PHE A 31 -5.15 -9.14 1.17
C PHE A 31 -6.64 -8.79 1.26
N GLN A 32 -7.00 -7.63 0.75
CA GLN A 32 -8.37 -7.12 0.79
C GLN A 32 -8.83 -6.69 -0.59
N GLU A 33 -10.07 -7.01 -0.91
CA GLU A 33 -10.76 -6.54 -2.11
C GLU A 33 -11.91 -5.64 -1.68
N ILE A 34 -12.16 -4.59 -2.45
CA ILE A 34 -13.24 -3.65 -2.14
C ILE A 34 -14.59 -4.32 -2.38
N ASP A 35 -15.54 -4.09 -1.46
CA ASP A 35 -16.92 -4.49 -1.63
C ASP A 35 -17.79 -3.30 -2.09
N PRO A 36 -19.00 -3.56 -2.62
CA PRO A 36 -19.86 -2.48 -3.12
C PRO A 36 -20.22 -1.43 -2.07
N VAL A 37 -20.37 -1.82 -0.82
CA VAL A 37 -20.74 -0.88 0.24
C VAL A 37 -19.59 0.08 0.51
N ASN A 38 -18.36 -0.44 0.71
CA ASN A 38 -17.18 0.40 0.92
C ASN A 38 -16.84 1.23 -0.30
N GLN A 39 -17.12 0.72 -1.50
CA GLN A 39 -16.95 1.50 -2.73
C GLN A 39 -17.86 2.73 -2.72
N ALA A 40 -19.11 2.56 -2.34
CA ALA A 40 -20.07 3.67 -2.31
C ALA A 40 -19.75 4.68 -1.20
N ILE A 41 -19.60 4.21 0.04
CA ILE A 41 -19.37 5.12 1.18
C ILE A 41 -17.98 5.74 1.16
N GLY A 42 -17.00 5.08 0.55
CA GLY A 42 -15.65 5.60 0.42
C GLY A 42 -15.56 6.93 -0.30
N TRP A 43 -16.46 7.17 -1.26
CA TRP A 43 -16.55 8.46 -1.97
C TRP A 43 -16.89 9.62 -1.05
N PHE A 44 -17.52 9.33 0.10
CA PHE A 44 -17.83 10.32 1.12
C PHE A 44 -16.78 10.37 2.24
N GLY A 45 -15.64 9.70 2.05
CA GLY A 45 -14.57 9.68 3.04
C GLY A 45 -14.86 8.83 4.27
N VAL A 46 -15.77 7.87 4.16
CA VAL A 46 -16.26 7.06 5.28
C VAL A 46 -15.88 5.59 5.07
N GLY A 47 -15.80 4.84 6.16
CA GLY A 47 -15.55 3.41 6.13
C GLY A 47 -14.07 3.05 5.99
N LYS A 48 -13.80 1.78 5.65
CA LYS A 48 -12.44 1.22 5.56
C LYS A 48 -11.72 1.59 4.26
N TRP A 49 -12.44 2.10 3.27
CA TRP A 49 -11.92 2.37 1.93
C TRP A 49 -12.12 3.84 1.56
N LYS A 50 -11.57 4.72 2.39
CA LYS A 50 -11.72 6.16 2.22
C LYS A 50 -11.10 6.62 0.91
N GLY A 51 -11.89 7.36 0.10
CA GLY A 51 -11.48 7.74 -1.25
C GLY A 51 -11.82 6.70 -2.30
N SER A 52 -12.44 5.58 -1.89
CA SER A 52 -12.91 4.52 -2.78
C SER A 52 -11.80 4.03 -3.72
N THR A 53 -12.15 3.67 -4.96
CA THR A 53 -11.19 3.17 -5.94
C THR A 53 -10.22 4.23 -6.45
N MET A 54 -10.53 5.52 -6.27
CA MET A 54 -9.62 6.59 -6.66
C MET A 54 -8.33 6.56 -5.84
N SER A 55 -8.44 6.40 -4.52
CA SER A 55 -7.29 6.42 -3.61
C SER A 55 -6.61 5.06 -3.45
N TRP A 56 -7.39 3.97 -3.46
CA TRP A 56 -6.90 2.64 -3.09
C TRP A 56 -6.93 1.62 -4.23
N GLY A 57 -7.65 1.91 -5.34
CA GLY A 57 -7.94 0.90 -6.34
C GLY A 57 -8.95 -0.12 -5.84
N LYS A 58 -8.98 -1.30 -6.47
CA LYS A 58 -9.95 -2.35 -6.15
C LYS A 58 -9.45 -3.35 -5.12
N SER A 59 -8.16 -3.36 -4.85
CA SER A 59 -7.55 -4.31 -3.93
C SER A 59 -6.32 -3.71 -3.26
N ARG A 60 -5.97 -4.27 -2.12
CA ARG A 60 -4.76 -3.90 -1.39
C ARG A 60 -4.31 -5.05 -0.51
N VAL A 61 -3.02 -5.05 -0.16
CA VAL A 61 -2.47 -5.96 0.84
C VAL A 61 -1.62 -5.16 1.80
N TRP A 62 -1.85 -5.38 3.10
CA TRP A 62 -1.08 -4.71 4.13
C TRP A 62 0.33 -5.29 4.22
N LEU A 63 1.28 -4.43 4.53
CA LEU A 63 2.68 -4.80 4.70
C LEU A 63 3.05 -4.73 6.17
N GLU A 64 3.62 -5.83 6.67
CA GLU A 64 4.15 -5.90 8.02
C GLU A 64 5.68 -5.77 7.96
N PRO A 65 6.27 -4.75 8.61
CA PRO A 65 7.73 -4.62 8.62
C PRO A 65 8.36 -5.73 9.45
N ALA A 66 9.47 -6.28 8.98
CA ALA A 66 10.25 -7.22 9.76
C ALA A 66 10.86 -6.50 10.97
N LYS A 67 11.20 -7.26 12.01
CA LYS A 67 11.63 -6.73 13.30
C LYS A 67 12.82 -5.76 13.20
N GLU A 68 13.74 -6.01 12.28
CA GLU A 68 14.95 -5.20 12.10
C GLU A 68 14.73 -3.98 11.20
N THR A 69 13.56 -3.85 10.60
CA THR A 69 13.28 -2.75 9.67
C THR A 69 13.02 -1.46 10.43
N ASN A 70 13.78 -0.42 10.11
CA ASN A 70 13.57 0.89 10.70
C ASN A 70 12.46 1.61 9.92
N THR A 71 11.30 1.78 10.54
CA THR A 71 10.16 2.47 9.93
C THR A 71 10.06 3.93 10.38
N TYR A 72 10.98 4.41 11.19
CA TYR A 72 10.97 5.79 11.72
C TYR A 72 9.68 6.12 12.49
N GLY A 73 9.11 5.11 13.18
CA GLY A 73 7.85 5.28 13.90
C GLY A 73 6.61 5.35 13.02
N ARG A 74 6.76 5.12 11.72
CA ARG A 74 5.65 5.12 10.75
C ARG A 74 5.02 3.73 10.66
N GLY A 75 3.78 3.69 10.16
CA GLY A 75 3.05 2.44 9.99
C GLY A 75 1.94 2.57 8.96
N GLY A 76 1.09 1.53 8.86
CA GLY A 76 -0.01 1.54 7.91
C GLY A 76 0.44 1.41 6.45
N PHE A 77 1.48 0.64 6.20
CA PHE A 77 2.00 0.45 4.84
C PHE A 77 1.21 -0.62 4.09
N SER A 78 1.00 -0.41 2.79
CA SER A 78 0.31 -1.38 1.93
C SER A 78 0.81 -1.30 0.50
N ILE A 79 0.48 -2.35 -0.28
CA ILE A 79 0.55 -2.32 -1.74
C ILE A 79 -0.89 -2.15 -2.22
N HIS A 80 -1.16 -1.14 -3.03
CA HIS A 80 -2.50 -0.84 -3.51
C HIS A 80 -2.49 -0.20 -4.90
N GLY A 81 -3.66 -0.01 -5.47
CA GLY A 81 -3.85 0.74 -6.70
C GLY A 81 -4.46 2.10 -6.45
N GLY A 82 -5.13 2.65 -7.46
CA GLY A 82 -5.76 3.95 -7.43
C GLY A 82 -5.43 4.74 -8.69
N TRP A 83 -6.07 5.88 -8.82
CA TRP A 83 -5.86 6.74 -10.00
C TRP A 83 -4.81 7.82 -9.75
N GLU A 84 -4.63 8.23 -8.50
CA GLU A 84 -3.66 9.25 -8.15
C GLU A 84 -2.29 8.62 -7.88
N PRO A 85 -1.22 9.09 -8.53
CA PRO A 85 0.12 8.60 -8.28
C PRO A 85 0.64 9.08 -6.93
N GLY A 86 1.44 8.22 -6.31
CA GLY A 86 2.06 8.53 -5.03
C GLY A 86 1.14 8.27 -3.84
N SER A 87 1.74 7.96 -2.71
CA SER A 87 1.01 7.59 -1.50
C SER A 87 1.83 7.93 -0.25
N ALA A 88 1.17 7.90 0.90
CA ALA A 88 1.81 8.19 2.19
C ALA A 88 2.60 6.98 2.71
N GLY A 89 3.68 6.60 2.02
CA GLY A 89 4.55 5.50 2.41
C GLY A 89 4.12 4.14 1.88
N CYS A 90 3.04 4.07 1.11
CA CYS A 90 2.59 2.82 0.49
C CYS A 90 3.22 2.63 -0.90
N ILE A 91 3.15 1.42 -1.41
CA ILE A 91 3.51 1.12 -2.79
C ILE A 91 2.24 1.24 -3.63
N ASP A 92 2.17 2.27 -4.43
CA ASP A 92 1.03 2.52 -5.31
C ASP A 92 1.36 2.01 -6.71
N LEU A 93 0.73 0.92 -7.11
CA LEU A 93 0.91 0.31 -8.42
C LEU A 93 -0.03 0.88 -9.49
N THR A 94 -0.90 1.80 -9.09
CA THR A 94 -1.90 2.41 -9.97
C THR A 94 -2.67 1.33 -10.76
N GLU A 95 -2.73 1.43 -12.07
CA GLU A 95 -3.45 0.49 -12.93
C GLU A 95 -2.85 -0.92 -12.95
N GLN A 96 -1.59 -1.09 -12.57
CA GLN A 96 -0.93 -2.40 -12.54
C GLN A 96 -1.29 -3.23 -11.31
N MET A 97 -2.01 -2.65 -10.37
CA MET A 97 -2.42 -3.38 -9.17
C MET A 97 -3.31 -4.58 -9.47
N ASP A 98 -4.15 -4.50 -10.50
CA ASP A 98 -5.03 -5.62 -10.86
C ASP A 98 -4.21 -6.85 -11.28
N ASP A 99 -3.14 -6.66 -12.05
CA ASP A 99 -2.25 -7.75 -12.44
C ASP A 99 -1.48 -8.30 -11.25
N PHE A 100 -1.01 -7.44 -10.38
CA PHE A 100 -0.34 -7.86 -9.15
C PHE A 100 -1.28 -8.66 -8.26
N ALA A 101 -2.49 -8.18 -8.05
CA ALA A 101 -3.48 -8.86 -7.21
C ALA A 101 -3.80 -10.25 -7.73
N LYS A 102 -3.96 -10.41 -9.04
CA LYS A 102 -4.19 -11.69 -9.68
C LYS A 102 -3.02 -12.65 -9.45
N TRP A 103 -1.81 -12.17 -9.66
CA TRP A 103 -0.60 -12.95 -9.41
C TRP A 103 -0.50 -13.36 -7.95
N PHE A 104 -0.70 -12.43 -7.02
CA PHE A 104 -0.59 -12.68 -5.59
C PHE A 104 -1.60 -13.72 -5.11
N LYS A 105 -2.85 -13.60 -5.55
CA LYS A 105 -3.90 -14.58 -5.22
C LYS A 105 -3.56 -15.97 -5.76
N ASN A 106 -3.07 -16.05 -6.99
CA ASN A 106 -2.76 -17.33 -7.63
C ASN A 106 -1.49 -17.97 -7.08
N ASN A 107 -0.54 -17.17 -6.58
CA ASN A 107 0.70 -17.65 -6.00
C ASN A 107 0.47 -18.49 -4.74
N GLY A 108 -0.56 -18.19 -3.98
CA GLY A 108 -0.96 -18.94 -2.81
C GLY A 108 -0.02 -18.85 -1.60
N LYS A 109 0.95 -17.94 -1.61
CA LYS A 109 1.95 -17.80 -0.55
C LYS A 109 2.08 -16.34 -0.12
N ASP A 110 2.58 -16.12 1.10
CA ASP A 110 2.97 -14.81 1.57
C ASP A 110 4.18 -14.32 0.74
N LEU A 111 4.26 -13.01 0.56
CA LEU A 111 5.33 -12.38 -0.20
C LEU A 111 6.28 -11.66 0.76
N ILE A 112 7.58 -11.92 0.60
CA ILE A 112 8.61 -11.17 1.31
C ILE A 112 9.13 -10.09 0.36
N LEU A 113 9.06 -8.84 0.81
CA LEU A 113 9.42 -7.68 0.01
C LEU A 113 10.67 -7.02 0.58
N TYR A 114 11.69 -6.86 -0.26
CA TYR A 114 12.91 -6.14 0.09
C TYR A 114 12.87 -4.76 -0.55
N VAL A 115 12.88 -3.72 0.27
CA VAL A 115 12.87 -2.33 -0.20
C VAL A 115 14.26 -1.75 -0.05
N THR A 116 14.86 -1.36 -1.17
CA THR A 116 16.21 -0.77 -1.22
C THR A 116 16.21 0.48 -2.09
N TYR A 117 17.15 1.36 -1.83
CA TYR A 117 17.30 2.59 -2.61
C TYR A 117 18.74 2.76 -3.09
#